data_655485ef02874e326a224f6d655676d8
#
_entry.id   655485ef02874e326a224f6d655676d8
#
_cell.length_a   1.000
_cell.length_b   1.000
_cell.length_c   1.000
_cell.angle_alpha   90.00
_cell.angle_beta   90.00
_cell.angle_gamma   90.00
#
_symmetry.space_group_name_H-M   'P 1'
#
loop_
_entity.id
_entity.type
_entity.pdbx_description
1 polymer ?
#
loop_
_entity_poly.entity_id
_entity_poly.type
_entity_poly.pdbx_seq_one_letter_code
_entity_poly.pdbx_strand_id
1 'polypeptide(L)'
;MVHIPAFPGGRIDGVSLGLDSAPIIVLSGRGKRIDRVLFALLHECAHVVLGHWQRGMVQVHEGGLVGDKKTEDAVNRLAQSWILPNGLRPTAGFTVAGIELLASQNGVSPAVMIGQLQHMGIIPWASQVSRDLPTVEEAIMTWS
;
A
#
# COMPACT_ATOMS: atom_id res chain seq x y z
N MET A 1 0.06 -1.42 16.02
CA MET A 1 -0.49 -0.68 14.86
C MET A 1 -1.68 0.12 15.35
N VAL A 2 -1.82 1.35 14.93
CA VAL A 2 -2.89 2.25 15.37
C VAL A 2 -3.60 2.81 14.15
N HIS A 3 -4.92 2.86 14.18
CA HIS A 3 -5.73 3.55 13.20
C HIS A 3 -6.13 4.93 13.72
N ILE A 4 -5.97 5.96 12.91
CA ILE A 4 -6.50 7.31 13.16
C ILE A 4 -7.40 7.73 12.00
N PRO A 5 -8.54 8.39 12.29
CA PRO A 5 -9.39 8.94 11.24
C PRO A 5 -8.60 9.88 10.33
N ALA A 6 -8.90 9.86 9.03
CA ALA A 6 -8.26 10.73 8.07
C ALA A 6 -8.47 12.20 8.45
N PHE A 7 -7.40 12.99 8.51
CA PHE A 7 -7.49 14.42 8.71
C PHE A 7 -8.14 15.08 7.49
N PRO A 8 -9.12 15.98 7.67
CA PRO A 8 -9.69 16.72 6.56
C PRO A 8 -8.60 17.48 5.80
N GLY A 9 -8.46 17.20 4.50
CA GLY A 9 -7.42 17.79 3.64
C GLY A 9 -6.02 17.14 3.75
N GLY A 10 -5.79 16.23 4.68
CA GLY A 10 -4.54 15.48 4.80
C GLY A 10 -4.35 14.49 3.66
N ARG A 11 -3.12 14.32 3.17
CA ARG A 11 -2.74 13.37 2.11
C ARG A 11 -1.90 12.21 2.63
N ILE A 12 -1.95 11.97 3.95
CA ILE A 12 -1.17 10.93 4.61
C ILE A 12 -1.95 9.62 4.56
N ASP A 13 -1.39 8.58 3.99
CA ASP A 13 -1.97 7.24 3.97
C ASP A 13 -1.45 6.38 5.13
N GLY A 14 -0.19 6.54 5.51
CA GLY A 14 0.44 5.90 6.66
C GLY A 14 1.66 6.67 7.15
N VAL A 15 2.16 6.30 8.32
CA VAL A 15 3.42 6.78 8.87
C VAL A 15 4.04 5.74 9.79
N SER A 16 5.35 5.56 9.70
CA SER A 16 6.14 4.78 10.65
C SER A 16 7.01 5.69 11.51
N LEU A 17 6.96 5.49 12.81
CA LEU A 17 7.72 6.28 13.78
C LEU A 17 8.26 5.39 14.90
N GLY A 18 9.30 5.85 15.57
CA GLY A 18 9.85 5.20 16.76
C GLY A 18 9.26 5.77 18.03
N LEU A 19 8.78 4.92 18.92
CA LEU A 19 8.37 5.28 20.26
C LEU A 19 9.00 4.29 21.25
N ASP A 20 9.71 4.80 22.25
CA ASP A 20 10.35 3.98 23.30
C ASP A 20 11.15 2.78 22.75
N SER A 21 11.94 3.01 21.71
CA SER A 21 12.76 2.00 21.03
C SER A 21 11.97 0.93 20.27
N ALA A 22 10.68 1.14 20.02
CA ALA A 22 9.84 0.25 19.21
C ALA A 22 9.25 1.01 18.02
N PRO A 23 9.11 0.35 16.85
CA PRO A 23 8.43 0.96 15.72
C PRO A 23 6.91 0.93 15.93
N ILE A 24 6.27 2.05 15.60
CA ILE A 24 4.80 2.17 15.52
C ILE A 24 4.43 2.51 14.10
N ILE A 25 3.45 1.80 13.55
CA ILE A 25 2.84 2.10 12.27
C ILE A 25 1.44 2.67 12.53
N VAL A 26 1.19 3.83 11.96
CA VAL A 26 -0.09 4.52 12.02
C VAL A 26 -0.68 4.57 10.62
N LEU A 27 -1.92 4.12 10.45
CA LEU A 27 -2.65 4.19 9.19
C LEU A 27 -3.81 5.19 9.30
N SER A 28 -3.93 6.07 8.31
CA SER A 28 -4.94 7.13 8.34
C SER A 28 -6.35 6.69 7.93
N GLY A 29 -6.51 5.47 7.41
CA GLY A 29 -7.80 4.99 6.90
C GLY A 29 -8.37 5.78 5.71
N ARG A 30 -7.58 6.69 5.13
CA ARG A 30 -7.99 7.53 3.99
C ARG A 30 -8.31 6.71 2.74
N GLY A 31 -7.52 5.70 2.48
CA GLY A 31 -7.76 4.74 1.41
C GLY A 31 -8.66 3.63 1.90
N LYS A 32 -9.98 3.72 1.69
CA LYS A 32 -10.91 2.69 2.14
C LYS A 32 -10.81 1.36 1.38
N ARG A 33 -10.21 1.35 0.20
CA ARG A 33 -10.03 0.16 -0.63
C ARG A 33 -8.98 -0.76 -0.02
N ILE A 34 -9.27 -2.06 -0.02
CA ILE A 34 -8.40 -3.09 0.57
C ILE A 34 -6.98 -3.07 0.00
N ASP A 35 -6.84 -2.89 -1.32
CA ASP A 35 -5.54 -2.85 -2.01
C ASP A 35 -4.68 -1.66 -1.56
N ARG A 36 -5.29 -0.50 -1.36
CA ARG A 36 -4.58 0.71 -0.90
C ARG A 36 -4.13 0.60 0.53
N VAL A 37 -5.02 0.13 1.41
CA VAL A 37 -4.69 -0.03 2.83
C VAL A 37 -3.62 -1.09 3.01
N LEU A 38 -3.71 -2.21 2.29
CA LEU A 38 -2.68 -3.26 2.32
C LEU A 38 -1.34 -2.71 1.84
N PHE A 39 -1.31 -2.00 0.71
CA PHE A 39 -0.05 -1.45 0.20
C PHE A 39 0.54 -0.40 1.14
N ALA A 40 -0.28 0.51 1.71
CA ALA A 40 0.18 1.47 2.69
C ALA A 40 0.78 0.78 3.92
N LEU A 41 0.12 -0.25 4.45
CA LEU A 41 0.65 -1.04 5.57
C LEU A 41 1.99 -1.67 5.24
N LEU A 42 2.10 -2.35 4.10
CA LEU A 42 3.34 -3.02 3.69
C LEU A 42 4.46 -2.01 3.39
N HIS A 43 4.14 -0.86 2.84
CA HIS A 43 5.07 0.24 2.65
C HIS A 43 5.66 0.74 3.99
N GLU A 44 4.81 0.96 5.00
CA GLU A 44 5.29 1.33 6.33
C GLU A 44 6.08 0.20 7.01
N CYS A 45 5.68 -1.05 6.83
CA CYS A 45 6.46 -2.21 7.27
C CYS A 45 7.85 -2.24 6.60
N ALA A 46 7.94 -1.88 5.32
CA ALA A 46 9.22 -1.82 4.62
C ALA A 46 10.13 -0.72 5.19
N HIS A 47 9.59 0.44 5.56
CA HIS A 47 10.35 1.45 6.30
C HIS A 47 10.89 0.92 7.63
N VAL A 48 10.08 0.16 8.37
CA VAL A 48 10.51 -0.46 9.62
C VAL A 48 11.64 -1.45 9.39
N VAL A 49 11.51 -2.35 8.43
CA VAL A 49 12.52 -3.37 8.10
C VAL A 49 13.83 -2.74 7.62
N LEU A 50 13.76 -1.65 6.87
CA LEU A 50 14.93 -0.90 6.41
C LEU A 50 15.53 0.03 7.47
N GLY A 51 14.98 0.05 8.69
CA GLY A 51 15.50 0.82 9.82
C GLY A 51 15.24 2.33 9.74
N HIS A 52 14.36 2.77 8.88
CA HIS A 52 14.08 4.21 8.68
C HIS A 52 13.43 4.87 9.89
N TRP A 53 12.67 4.12 10.70
CA TRP A 53 12.00 4.59 11.91
C TRP A 53 12.96 5.01 13.03
N GLN A 54 14.21 4.51 13.02
CA GLN A 54 15.19 4.77 14.07
C GLN A 54 15.81 6.19 13.99
N ARG A 55 15.63 6.90 12.89
CA ARG A 55 16.28 8.20 12.64
C ARG A 55 15.56 9.39 13.26
N GLY A 56 14.54 9.19 14.10
CA GLY A 56 13.80 10.28 14.75
C GLY A 56 13.04 11.18 13.79
N MET A 57 13.01 10.84 12.51
CA MET A 57 12.26 11.56 11.50
C MET A 57 10.89 10.93 11.37
N VAL A 58 9.86 11.68 11.69
CA VAL A 58 8.49 11.38 11.29
C VAL A 58 8.49 11.40 9.77
N GLN A 59 8.48 10.23 9.14
CA GLN A 59 8.35 10.12 7.70
C GLN A 59 6.87 10.28 7.36
N VAL A 60 6.46 11.53 7.16
CA VAL A 60 5.10 11.84 6.74
C VAL A 60 5.03 11.68 5.24
N HIS A 61 4.37 10.63 4.79
CA HIS A 61 4.11 10.42 3.37
C HIS A 61 2.91 11.27 2.93
N GLU A 62 3.15 12.58 2.79
CA GLU A 62 2.40 13.41 1.87
C GLU A 62 3.04 13.26 0.49
N GLY A 63 2.25 13.11 -0.54
CA GLY A 63 2.76 13.05 -1.90
C GLY A 63 3.66 14.26 -2.20
N GLY A 64 4.92 14.19 -1.80
CA GLY A 64 5.90 15.20 -2.12
C GLY A 64 6.94 15.59 -1.09
N LEU A 65 7.04 15.01 0.10
CA LEU A 65 8.12 15.42 1.00
C LEU A 65 8.69 14.25 1.81
N VAL A 66 10.01 14.12 1.75
CA VAL A 66 10.98 13.68 2.74
C VAL A 66 11.67 12.34 2.54
N GLY A 67 11.19 11.41 1.75
CA GLY A 67 12.06 10.32 1.32
C GLY A 67 12.87 10.79 0.09
N ASP A 68 14.19 10.65 0.10
CA ASP A 68 14.92 10.69 -1.16
C ASP A 68 14.25 9.64 -2.08
N LYS A 69 14.03 9.99 -3.35
CA LYS A 69 13.35 9.13 -4.33
C LYS A 69 13.92 7.70 -4.33
N LYS A 70 15.23 7.56 -4.14
CA LYS A 70 15.92 6.26 -4.09
C LYS A 70 15.48 5.42 -2.89
N THR A 71 15.27 6.04 -1.74
CA THR A 71 14.75 5.40 -0.53
C THR A 71 13.31 4.93 -0.75
N GLU A 72 12.45 5.80 -1.28
CA GLU A 72 11.06 5.47 -1.59
C GLU A 72 10.93 4.35 -2.63
N ASP A 73 11.76 4.39 -3.68
CA ASP A 73 11.81 3.33 -4.68
C ASP A 73 12.25 1.99 -4.08
N ALA A 74 13.15 1.98 -3.09
CA ALA A 74 13.56 0.76 -2.39
C ALA A 74 12.44 0.21 -1.50
N VAL A 75 11.77 1.08 -0.75
CA VAL A 75 10.62 0.74 0.09
C VAL A 75 9.48 0.17 -0.75
N ASN A 76 9.12 0.85 -1.84
CA ASN A 76 8.08 0.40 -2.76
C ASN A 76 8.39 -0.97 -3.37
N ARG A 77 9.63 -1.19 -3.81
CA ARG A 77 10.06 -2.50 -4.33
C ARG A 77 9.98 -3.60 -3.28
N LEU A 78 10.38 -3.31 -2.04
CA LEU A 78 10.30 -4.28 -0.95
C LEU A 78 8.85 -4.63 -0.63
N ALA A 79 7.98 -3.63 -0.44
CA ALA A 79 6.56 -3.82 -0.19
C ALA A 79 5.89 -4.62 -1.32
N GLN A 80 6.21 -4.30 -2.58
CA GLN A 80 5.68 -5.01 -3.74
C GLN A 80 6.15 -6.47 -3.80
N SER A 81 7.41 -6.76 -3.43
CA SER A 81 7.96 -8.11 -3.42
C SER A 81 7.26 -9.03 -2.42
N TRP A 82 6.67 -8.51 -1.36
CA TRP A 82 5.86 -9.29 -0.41
C TRP A 82 4.49 -9.67 -0.97
N ILE A 83 3.95 -8.85 -1.88
CA ILE A 83 2.67 -9.15 -2.54
C ILE A 83 2.91 -10.06 -3.76
N LEU A 84 3.95 -9.79 -4.53
CA LEU A 84 4.27 -10.47 -5.78
C LEU A 84 5.73 -10.96 -5.76
N PRO A 85 6.03 -12.03 -4.99
CA PRO A 85 7.41 -12.50 -4.80
C PRO A 85 8.11 -12.94 -6.09
N ASN A 86 7.33 -13.41 -7.07
CA ASN A 86 7.85 -13.85 -8.38
C ASN A 86 7.81 -12.72 -9.44
N GLY A 87 7.46 -11.51 -9.02
CA GLY A 87 7.21 -10.39 -9.94
C GLY A 87 5.96 -10.60 -10.78
N LEU A 88 5.63 -9.60 -11.58
CA LEU A 88 4.51 -9.65 -12.50
C LEU A 88 4.99 -10.11 -13.88
N ARG A 89 4.38 -11.16 -14.41
CA ARG A 89 4.55 -11.59 -15.82
C ARG A 89 3.24 -11.33 -16.56
N PRO A 90 3.05 -10.15 -17.16
CA PRO A 90 1.85 -9.88 -17.92
C PRO A 90 1.84 -10.76 -19.18
N THR A 91 0.93 -11.72 -19.24
CA THR A 91 0.82 -12.67 -20.35
C THR A 91 -0.41 -12.43 -21.23
N ALA A 92 -1.33 -11.59 -20.81
CA ALA A 92 -2.58 -11.32 -21.52
C ALA A 92 -3.04 -9.88 -21.30
N GLY A 93 -3.95 -9.40 -22.16
CA GLY A 93 -4.57 -8.09 -21.98
C GLY A 93 -5.27 -7.96 -20.63
N PHE A 94 -5.35 -6.73 -20.11
CA PHE A 94 -5.92 -6.45 -18.78
C PHE A 94 -7.45 -6.44 -18.80
N THR A 95 -8.05 -7.52 -19.29
CA THR A 95 -9.47 -7.82 -19.11
C THR A 95 -9.74 -8.32 -17.69
N VAL A 96 -10.99 -8.24 -17.22
CA VAL A 96 -11.37 -8.78 -15.91
C VAL A 96 -10.91 -10.23 -15.75
N ALA A 97 -11.22 -11.09 -16.72
CA ALA A 97 -10.80 -12.50 -16.69
C ALA A 97 -9.28 -12.69 -16.70
N GLY A 98 -8.54 -11.84 -17.43
CA GLY A 98 -7.07 -11.85 -17.42
C GLY A 98 -6.48 -11.45 -16.07
N ILE A 99 -7.10 -10.48 -15.41
CA ILE A 99 -6.68 -10.04 -14.05
C ILE A 99 -7.00 -11.14 -13.01
N GLU A 100 -8.15 -11.79 -13.10
CA GLU A 100 -8.52 -12.90 -12.20
C GLU A 100 -7.54 -14.08 -12.35
N LEU A 101 -7.19 -14.44 -13.59
CA LEU A 101 -6.20 -15.47 -13.86
C LEU A 101 -4.82 -15.09 -13.28
N LEU A 102 -4.39 -13.85 -13.51
CA LEU A 102 -3.12 -13.35 -13.01
C LEU A 102 -3.07 -13.33 -11.47
N ALA A 103 -4.17 -12.92 -10.82
CA ALA A 103 -4.34 -12.95 -9.38
C ALA A 103 -4.23 -14.38 -8.83
N SER A 104 -4.94 -15.32 -9.44
CA SER A 104 -4.89 -16.75 -9.09
C SER A 104 -3.48 -17.33 -9.20
N GLN A 105 -2.76 -17.02 -10.28
CA GLN A 105 -1.38 -17.48 -10.51
C GLN A 105 -0.39 -16.95 -9.48
N ASN A 106 -0.68 -15.79 -8.89
CA ASN A 106 0.16 -15.16 -7.87
C ASN A 106 -0.35 -15.39 -6.43
N GLY A 107 -1.45 -16.13 -6.26
CA GLY A 107 -2.00 -16.41 -4.93
C GLY A 107 -2.57 -15.19 -4.20
N VAL A 108 -2.98 -14.15 -4.92
CA VAL A 108 -3.57 -12.93 -4.38
C VAL A 108 -5.01 -12.75 -4.84
N SER A 109 -5.79 -11.91 -4.15
CA SER A 109 -7.12 -11.58 -4.62
C SER A 109 -7.10 -10.68 -5.87
N PRO A 110 -8.13 -10.72 -6.74
CA PRO A 110 -8.24 -9.81 -7.87
C PRO A 110 -8.15 -8.33 -7.47
N ALA A 111 -8.70 -7.95 -6.31
CA ALA A 111 -8.63 -6.60 -5.79
C ALA A 111 -7.18 -6.16 -5.54
N VAL A 112 -6.38 -7.00 -4.90
CA VAL A 112 -4.96 -6.74 -4.65
C VAL A 112 -4.18 -6.68 -5.96
N MET A 113 -4.46 -7.58 -6.91
CA MET A 113 -3.82 -7.58 -8.23
C MET A 113 -4.12 -6.27 -8.99
N ILE A 114 -5.37 -5.80 -8.99
CA ILE A 114 -5.74 -4.52 -9.60
C ILE A 114 -4.94 -3.37 -8.97
N GLY A 115 -4.84 -3.32 -7.66
CA GLY A 115 -4.05 -2.32 -6.95
C GLY A 115 -2.57 -2.34 -7.37
N GLN A 116 -1.96 -3.53 -7.49
CA GLN A 116 -0.58 -3.67 -7.95
C GLN A 116 -0.41 -3.15 -9.39
N LEU A 117 -1.29 -3.51 -10.30
CA LEU A 117 -1.28 -3.03 -11.69
C LEU A 117 -1.41 -1.51 -11.77
N GLN A 118 -2.20 -0.89 -10.89
CA GLN A 118 -2.33 0.56 -10.77
C GLN A 118 -1.07 1.22 -10.20
N HIS A 119 -0.49 0.67 -9.14
CA HIS A 119 0.78 1.17 -8.57
C HIS A 119 1.95 1.09 -9.57
N MET A 120 1.96 0.07 -10.41
CA MET A 120 2.95 -0.08 -11.48
C MET A 120 2.67 0.81 -12.69
N GLY A 121 1.57 1.54 -12.72
CA GLY A 121 1.15 2.39 -13.85
C GLY A 121 0.70 1.61 -15.09
N ILE A 122 0.42 0.32 -14.94
CA ILE A 122 0.00 -0.57 -16.04
C ILE A 122 -1.47 -0.31 -16.40
N ILE A 123 -2.32 -0.09 -15.40
CA ILE A 123 -3.72 0.32 -15.60
C ILE A 123 -3.98 1.66 -14.89
N PRO A 124 -4.82 2.53 -15.46
CA PRO A 124 -5.16 3.82 -14.84
C PRO A 124 -5.94 3.63 -13.53
N TRP A 125 -5.75 4.55 -12.57
CA TRP A 125 -6.52 4.59 -11.34
C TRP A 125 -8.02 4.75 -11.54
N ALA A 126 -8.42 5.45 -12.61
CA ALA A 126 -9.83 5.64 -13.00
C ALA A 126 -10.39 4.48 -13.84
N SER A 127 -9.71 3.34 -13.91
CA SER A 127 -10.17 2.18 -14.66
C SER A 127 -11.48 1.64 -14.12
N GLN A 128 -12.37 1.20 -15.03
CA GLN A 128 -13.66 0.59 -14.65
C GLN A 128 -13.48 -0.69 -13.82
N VAL A 129 -12.40 -1.45 -14.05
CA VAL A 129 -12.09 -2.69 -13.29
C VAL A 129 -11.85 -2.44 -11.80
N SER A 130 -11.63 -1.19 -11.38
CA SER A 130 -11.41 -0.83 -9.98
C SER A 130 -12.61 -0.18 -9.30
N ARG A 131 -13.76 -0.09 -9.99
CA ARG A 131 -14.91 0.69 -9.49
C ARG A 131 -15.59 0.05 -8.27
N ASP A 132 -15.68 -1.28 -8.26
CA ASP A 132 -16.42 -2.05 -7.25
C ASP A 132 -15.48 -2.88 -6.36
N LEU A 133 -14.27 -2.37 -6.09
CA LEU A 133 -13.32 -3.07 -5.23
C LEU A 133 -13.78 -3.02 -3.77
N PRO A 134 -13.58 -4.12 -3.01
CA PRO A 134 -13.96 -4.18 -1.61
C PRO A 134 -13.26 -3.13 -0.76
N THR A 135 -13.95 -2.64 0.26
CA THR A 135 -13.43 -1.70 1.25
C THR A 135 -13.18 -2.42 2.58
N VAL A 136 -12.29 -1.86 3.39
CA VAL A 136 -11.95 -2.37 4.73
C VAL A 136 -12.41 -1.42 5.83
N GLU A 137 -13.31 -0.48 5.52
CA GLU A 137 -13.71 0.58 6.43
C GLU A 137 -14.22 0.04 7.77
N GLU A 138 -15.13 -0.94 7.74
CA GLU A 138 -15.66 -1.56 8.96
C GLU A 138 -14.60 -2.32 9.75
N ALA A 139 -13.72 -3.05 9.05
CA ALA A 139 -12.63 -3.80 9.69
C ALA A 139 -11.62 -2.87 10.38
N ILE A 140 -11.25 -1.76 9.75
CA ILE A 140 -10.29 -0.80 10.32
C ILE A 140 -10.86 -0.10 11.55
N MET A 141 -12.15 0.21 11.57
CA MET A 141 -12.82 0.86 12.72
C MET A 141 -12.78 -0.01 14.00
N THR A 142 -12.60 -1.32 13.87
CA THR A 142 -12.50 -2.24 15.01
C THR A 142 -11.08 -2.37 15.57
N TRP A 143 -10.10 -1.69 14.99
CA TRP A 143 -8.69 -1.75 15.41
C TRP A 143 -8.32 -0.72 16.49
N SER A 144 -9.25 -0.22 17.21
CA SER A 144 -9.03 0.73 18.34
C SER A 144 -8.68 0.00 19.64
#